data_6de74dd195b997c531a1de6e413974d7
#
_entry.id   6de74dd195b997c531a1de6e413974d7
#
_cell.length_a   1.000
_cell.length_b   1.000
_cell.length_c   1.000
_cell.angle_alpha   90.00
_cell.angle_beta   90.00
_cell.angle_gamma   90.00
#
_symmetry.space_group_name_H-M   'P 1'
#
loop_
_entity.id
_entity.type
_entity.pdbx_description
1 polymer ?
#
loop_
_entity_poly.entity_id
_entity_poly.type
_entity_poly.pdbx_seq_one_letter_code
_entity_poly.pdbx_strand_id
1 'polypeptide(L)' 'MFFQATNLQSSNVRTLRLNPATNQAMVQFINNAKTYLYENVDAEAIVDFFFGEIESAGKFVNAYCKGNQYTVVG' A
#
# COMPACT_ATOMS: atom_id res chain seq x y z
N MET A 1 5.63 -10.27 -7.76
CA MET A 1 6.03 -10.53 -6.37
C MET A 1 5.73 -9.33 -5.50
N PHE A 2 5.14 -9.58 -4.33
CA PHE A 2 4.87 -8.50 -3.37
C PHE A 2 6.06 -8.32 -2.44
N PHE A 3 6.43 -7.06 -2.22
CA PHE A 3 7.48 -6.70 -1.28
C PHE A 3 6.84 -6.04 -0.07
N GLN A 4 7.17 -6.53 1.12
CA GLN A 4 6.60 -5.97 2.35
C GLN A 4 7.35 -4.72 2.78
N ALA A 5 6.60 -3.66 3.07
CA ALA A 5 7.17 -2.45 3.63
C ALA A 5 7.55 -2.70 5.09
N THR A 6 8.74 -2.23 5.49
CA THR A 6 9.26 -2.43 6.83
C THR A 6 9.15 -1.19 7.71
N ASN A 7 9.09 -0.02 7.10
CA ASN A 7 9.00 1.25 7.85
C ASN A 7 7.69 1.94 7.49
N LEU A 8 6.63 1.62 8.22
CA LEU A 8 5.30 2.10 7.89
C LEU A 8 5.04 3.53 8.36
N GLN A 9 5.53 3.89 9.53
CA GLN A 9 5.35 5.20 10.15
C GLN A 9 3.92 5.70 10.01
N SER A 10 2.96 4.82 10.30
CA SER A 10 1.56 5.11 10.13
C SER A 10 0.77 4.68 11.36
N SER A 11 -0.21 5.49 11.74
CA SER A 11 -1.09 5.18 12.86
C SER A 11 -2.26 4.30 12.45
N ASN A 12 -2.52 4.12 11.15
CA ASN A 12 -3.69 3.38 10.69
C ASN A 12 -3.39 2.21 9.76
N VAL A 13 -2.18 2.12 9.21
CA VAL A 13 -1.80 1.00 8.34
C VAL A 13 -0.96 0.00 9.12
N ARG A 14 -1.44 -1.24 9.19
CA ARG A 14 -0.74 -2.31 9.88
C ARG A 14 0.31 -2.97 8.99
N THR A 15 -0.07 -3.35 7.77
CA THR A 15 0.85 -3.95 6.81
C THR A 15 0.62 -3.32 5.44
N LEU A 16 1.69 -3.23 4.68
CA LEU A 16 1.64 -2.75 3.31
C LEU A 16 2.59 -3.61 2.48
N ARG A 17 2.07 -4.22 1.43
CA ARG A 17 2.84 -4.99 0.47
C ARG A 17 2.62 -4.41 -0.91
N LEU A 18 3.68 -4.24 -1.66
CA LEU A 18 3.63 -3.62 -2.98
C LEU A 18 4.17 -4.57 -4.03
N ASN A 19 3.53 -4.59 -5.19
CA ASN A 19 3.97 -5.38 -6.34
C ASN A 19 4.20 -4.44 -7.53
N PRO A 20 5.43 -4.03 -7.78
CA PRO A 20 5.71 -3.11 -8.89
C PRO A 20 5.49 -3.76 -10.26
N ALA A 21 5.54 -5.07 -10.35
CA ALA A 21 5.33 -5.75 -11.63
C ALA A 21 3.87 -5.70 -12.09
N THR A 22 2.93 -5.67 -11.13
CA THR A 22 1.50 -5.65 -11.43
C THR A 22 0.81 -4.36 -11.01
N ASN A 23 1.56 -3.44 -10.41
CA ASN A 23 1.04 -2.16 -9.90
C ASN A 23 -0.09 -2.37 -8.88
N GLN A 24 0.12 -3.32 -7.98
CA GLN A 24 -0.86 -3.68 -6.95
C GLN A 24 -0.32 -3.38 -5.57
N ALA A 25 -1.23 -3.11 -4.63
CA ALA A 25 -0.89 -2.91 -3.23
C ALA A 25 -1.84 -3.72 -2.35
N MET A 26 -1.28 -4.50 -1.43
CA MET A 26 -2.06 -5.15 -0.38
C MET A 26 -1.93 -4.36 0.89
N VAL A 27 -3.05 -3.97 1.47
CA VAL A 27 -3.09 -3.11 2.66
C VAL A 27 -3.95 -3.75 3.73
N GLN A 28 -3.42 -3.81 4.95
CA GLN A 28 -4.20 -4.18 6.13
C GLN A 28 -4.17 -3.00 7.10
N PHE A 29 -5.34 -2.56 7.52
CA PHE A 29 -5.47 -1.44 8.45
C PHE A 29 -5.48 -1.95 9.89
N ILE A 30 -5.04 -1.12 10.83
CA ILE A 30 -4.88 -1.52 12.22
C ILE A 30 -6.20 -1.95 12.86
N ASN A 31 -7.28 -1.23 12.56
CA ASN A 31 -8.59 -1.50 13.17
C ASN A 31 -9.49 -2.39 12.32
N ASN A 32 -8.93 -3.08 11.33
CA ASN A 32 -9.70 -3.90 10.42
C ASN A 32 -8.91 -5.15 10.07
N ALA A 33 -9.47 -6.33 10.35
CA ALA A 33 -8.79 -7.59 10.10
C ALA A 33 -8.70 -7.95 8.61
N LYS A 34 -9.42 -7.23 7.76
CA LYS A 34 -9.46 -7.54 6.32
C LYS A 34 -8.23 -7.01 5.62
N THR A 35 -7.83 -7.72 4.56
CA THR A 35 -6.76 -7.29 3.67
C THR A 35 -7.38 -6.83 2.36
N TYR A 36 -6.98 -5.64 1.92
CA TYR A 36 -7.47 -5.04 0.68
C TYR A 36 -6.40 -5.10 -0.38
N LEU A 37 -6.77 -5.59 -1.56
CA LEU A 37 -5.88 -5.59 -2.74
C LEU A 37 -6.31 -4.47 -3.66
N TYR A 38 -5.50 -3.43 -3.76
CA TYR A 38 -5.75 -2.29 -4.63
C TYR A 38 -5.09 -2.48 -5.98
N GLU A 39 -5.80 -2.12 -7.06
CA GLU A 39 -5.33 -2.21 -8.43
C GLU A 39 -4.91 -0.85 -8.95
N ASN A 40 -4.15 -0.85 -10.03
CA ASN A 40 -3.79 0.37 -10.77
C ASN A 40 -3.09 1.41 -9.89
N VAL A 41 -2.24 0.94 -8.99
CA VAL A 41 -1.44 1.85 -8.16
C VAL A 41 -0.33 2.44 -9.03
N ASP A 42 -0.11 3.75 -8.90
CA ASP A 42 0.91 4.45 -9.67
C ASP A 42 2.28 3.82 -9.47
N ALA A 43 2.89 3.36 -10.57
CA ALA A 43 4.20 2.69 -10.51
C ALA A 43 5.28 3.62 -9.96
N GLU A 44 5.25 4.90 -10.31
CA GLU A 44 6.19 5.88 -9.78
C GLU A 44 6.06 6.03 -8.27
N ALA A 45 4.83 6.01 -7.77
CA ALA A 45 4.58 6.10 -6.34
C ALA A 45 5.14 4.88 -5.60
N ILE A 46 5.01 3.69 -6.19
CA ILE A 46 5.58 2.48 -5.59
C ILE A 46 7.10 2.61 -5.48
N VAL A 47 7.75 3.06 -6.54
CA VAL A 47 9.20 3.26 -6.55
C VAL A 47 9.60 4.33 -5.53
N ASP A 48 8.89 5.44 -5.51
CA ASP A 48 9.15 6.54 -4.58
C ASP A 48 9.02 6.08 -3.13
N PHE A 49 8.04 5.24 -2.84
CA PHE A 49 7.88 4.72 -1.49
C PHE A 49 9.07 3.86 -1.07
N PHE A 50 9.55 2.99 -1.97
CA PHE A 50 10.71 2.15 -1.66
C PHE A 50 11.99 2.97 -1.47
N PHE A 51 12.10 4.11 -2.13
CA PHE A 51 13.27 4.98 -1.98
C PHE A 51 13.12 6.01 -0.86
N GLY A 52 12.03 5.96 -0.11
CA GLY A 52 11.84 6.84 1.04
C GLY A 52 11.34 8.23 0.70
N GLU A 53 10.91 8.46 -0.54
CA GLU A 53 10.37 9.76 -0.97
C GLU A 53 8.98 10.03 -0.40
N ILE A 54 8.27 9.00 0.02
CA ILE A 54 6.96 9.11 0.65
C ILE A 54 7.13 8.76 2.12
N GLU A 55 6.77 9.69 3.01
CA GLU A 55 7.08 9.60 4.43
C GLU A 55 6.47 8.40 5.14
N SER A 56 5.24 8.04 4.80
CA SER A 56 4.55 7.01 5.56
C SER A 56 3.64 6.18 4.68
N ALA A 57 3.36 4.95 5.14
CA ALA A 57 2.43 4.07 4.47
C ALA A 57 1.02 4.66 4.45
N GLY A 58 0.63 5.39 5.50
CA GLY A 58 -0.67 6.05 5.53
C GLY A 58 -0.82 7.09 4.43
N LYS A 59 0.20 7.90 4.21
CA LYS A 59 0.19 8.89 3.14
C LYS A 59 0.14 8.22 1.77
N PHE A 60 0.92 7.15 1.60
CA PHE A 60 0.92 6.39 0.35
C PHE A 60 -0.48 5.85 0.04
N VAL A 61 -1.10 5.19 1.02
CA VAL A 61 -2.42 4.59 0.85
C VAL A 61 -3.47 5.66 0.55
N ASN A 62 -3.46 6.77 1.29
CA ASN A 62 -4.44 7.83 1.08
C ASN A 62 -4.30 8.50 -0.29
N ALA A 63 -3.07 8.69 -0.75
CA ALA A 63 -2.83 9.41 -2.01
C ALA A 63 -2.97 8.52 -3.23
N TYR A 64 -2.56 7.24 -3.14
CA TYR A 64 -2.39 6.41 -4.33
C TYR A 64 -3.21 5.13 -4.34
N CYS A 65 -3.81 4.73 -3.21
CA CYS A 65 -4.59 3.50 -3.14
C CYS A 65 -6.09 3.78 -2.97
N LYS A 66 -6.46 4.61 -2.02
CA LYS A 66 -7.87 4.93 -1.80
C LYS A 66 -8.42 5.64 -3.02
N GLY A 67 -9.59 5.20 -3.49
CA GLY A 67 -10.15 5.68 -4.74
C GLY A 67 -9.89 4.75 -5.91
N ASN A 68 -8.92 3.85 -5.78
CA ASN A 68 -8.67 2.83 -6.79
C ASN A 68 -9.60 1.64 -6.58
N GLN A 69 -9.74 0.84 -7.62
CA GLN A 69 -10.49 -0.40 -7.53
C GLN A 69 -9.79 -1.34 -6.57
N TYR A 70 -10.57 -2.04 -5.74
CA TYR A 70 -9.98 -2.95 -4.77
C TYR A 70 -10.82 -4.20 -4.60
N THR A 71 -10.19 -5.25 -4.05
CA THR A 71 -10.83 -6.51 -3.71
C THR A 71 -10.42 -6.87 -2.28
N VAL A 72 -11.36 -7.37 -1.50
CA VAL A 72 -11.04 -7.87 -0.16
C VAL A 72 -10.56 -9.31 -0.31
N VAL A 73 -9.33 -9.60 0.12
CA VAL A 73 -8.69 -10.90 -0.10
C VAL A 73 -8.38 -11.66 1.19
N GLY A 74 -8.64 -11.09 2.32
CA GLY A 74 -8.35 -11.79 3.57
C GLY A 74 -9.07 -11.25 4.78
#